data_7dae5055e5def41c74be7877c99ed1b9
#
_entry.id   7dae5055e5def41c74be7877c99ed1b9
#
_cell.length_a   1.000
_cell.length_b   1.000
_cell.length_c   1.000
_cell.angle_alpha   90.00
_cell.angle_beta   90.00
_cell.angle_gamma   90.00
#
_symmetry.space_group_name_H-M   'P 1'
#
loop_
_entity.id
_entity.type
_entity.pdbx_description
1 polymer ?
#
loop_
_entity_poly.entity_id
_entity_poly.type
_entity_poly.pdbx_seq_one_letter_code
_entity_poly.pdbx_strand_id
1 'polypeptide(L)'
;MPALVTNSKIWGEMFGTKEMHFLFSDESTTQLYLDVEAALARSQSKLNIIPKEAGEKITQAAKVDIIDWKKLEKRTSIVGYPILPLVEQLSEKVEGNFGQFCHWGATTQDI
;
A
#
# COMPACT_ATOMS: atom_id res chain seq x y z
N MET A 1 -10.85 -13.60 19.13
CA MET A 1 -10.01 -13.50 20.33
C MET A 1 -8.74 -12.73 19.99
N PRO A 2 -8.38 -11.70 20.76
CA PRO A 2 -7.17 -10.93 20.46
C PRO A 2 -5.91 -11.77 20.72
N ALA A 3 -5.02 -11.80 19.72
CA ALA A 3 -3.72 -12.46 19.83
C ALA A 3 -2.63 -11.51 20.38
N LEU A 4 -2.90 -10.22 20.38
CA LEU A 4 -1.97 -9.17 20.80
C LEU A 4 -2.54 -8.36 21.95
N VAL A 5 -1.66 -7.85 22.81
CA VAL A 5 -2.03 -7.00 23.95
C VAL A 5 -2.78 -5.75 23.50
N THR A 6 -2.36 -5.15 22.38
CA THR A 6 -3.01 -3.96 21.81
C THR A 6 -4.47 -4.17 21.40
N ASN A 7 -4.85 -5.42 21.14
CA ASN A 7 -6.22 -5.79 20.76
C ASN A 7 -7.04 -6.30 21.95
N SER A 8 -6.43 -6.34 23.14
CA SER A 8 -7.11 -6.79 24.38
C SER A 8 -8.13 -5.77 24.83
N LYS A 9 -9.32 -6.24 25.19
CA LYS A 9 -10.37 -5.40 25.80
C LYS A 9 -10.01 -4.93 27.22
N ILE A 10 -9.03 -5.60 27.85
CA ILE A 10 -8.60 -5.32 29.22
C ILE A 10 -7.34 -4.46 29.23
N TRP A 11 -6.35 -4.83 28.43
CA TRP A 11 -4.99 -4.31 28.47
C TRP A 11 -4.67 -3.31 27.35
N GLY A 12 -5.53 -3.18 26.35
CA GLY A 12 -5.23 -2.41 25.15
C GLY A 12 -4.84 -0.96 25.40
N GLU A 13 -5.52 -0.30 26.34
CA GLU A 13 -5.25 1.11 26.67
C GLU A 13 -3.97 1.31 27.50
N MET A 14 -3.49 0.28 28.17
CA MET A 14 -2.24 0.37 28.95
C MET A 14 -0.99 0.38 28.09
N PHE A 15 -1.05 -0.19 26.90
CA PHE A 15 0.11 -0.47 26.06
C PHE A 15 0.11 0.36 24.77
N GLY A 16 -0.40 1.56 24.83
CA GLY A 16 -0.37 2.50 23.73
C GLY A 16 -1.55 3.48 23.78
N THR A 17 -1.48 4.47 22.91
CA THR A 17 -2.56 5.42 22.68
C THR A 17 -3.36 5.01 21.44
N LYS A 18 -4.56 5.55 21.28
CA LYS A 18 -5.36 5.34 20.07
C LYS A 18 -4.63 5.82 18.82
N GLU A 19 -3.90 6.94 18.94
CA GLU A 19 -3.09 7.50 17.85
C GLU A 19 -1.97 6.55 17.42
N MET A 20 -1.24 5.98 18.38
CA MET A 20 -0.18 5.01 18.08
C MET A 20 -0.73 3.71 17.50
N HIS A 21 -1.86 3.22 18.03
CA HIS A 21 -2.51 2.03 17.46
C HIS A 21 -2.93 2.27 16.00
N PHE A 22 -3.45 3.46 15.70
CA PHE A 22 -3.82 3.83 14.32
C PHE A 22 -2.59 3.87 13.39
N LEU A 23 -1.48 4.48 13.85
CA LEU A 23 -0.24 4.57 13.04
C LEU A 23 0.29 3.20 12.62
N PHE A 24 0.09 2.18 13.43
CA PHE A 24 0.52 0.80 13.14
C PHE A 24 -0.63 -0.09 12.66
N SER A 25 -1.78 0.48 12.31
CA SER A 25 -2.89 -0.27 11.73
C SER A 25 -2.57 -0.72 10.29
N ASP A 26 -3.28 -1.71 9.81
CA ASP A 26 -3.15 -2.19 8.43
C ASP A 26 -3.47 -1.09 7.43
N GLU A 27 -4.50 -0.27 7.71
CA GLU A 27 -4.90 0.85 6.85
C GLU A 27 -3.80 1.90 6.75
N SER A 28 -3.24 2.31 7.88
CA SER A 28 -2.18 3.32 7.92
C SER A 28 -0.90 2.81 7.23
N THR A 29 -0.47 1.60 7.55
CA THR A 29 0.72 0.99 6.97
C THR A 29 0.57 0.81 5.45
N THR A 30 -0.58 0.33 5.02
CA THR A 30 -0.87 0.14 3.59
C THR A 30 -0.91 1.46 2.83
N GLN A 31 -1.47 2.52 3.44
CA GLN A 31 -1.44 3.85 2.82
C GLN A 31 -0.01 4.36 2.66
N LEU A 32 0.87 4.12 3.63
CA LEU A 32 2.28 4.50 3.50
C LEU A 32 2.97 3.76 2.36
N TYR A 33 2.71 2.48 2.18
CA TYR A 33 3.21 1.75 1.02
C TYR A 33 2.71 2.35 -0.30
N LEU A 34 1.43 2.68 -0.39
CA LEU A 34 0.86 3.34 -1.56
C LEU A 34 1.46 4.73 -1.80
N ASP A 35 1.75 5.48 -0.75
CA ASP A 35 2.41 6.79 -0.84
C ASP A 35 3.82 6.67 -1.42
N VAL A 36 4.56 5.63 -1.05
CA VAL A 36 5.90 5.36 -1.61
C VAL A 36 5.79 5.01 -3.09
N GLU A 37 4.86 4.15 -3.48
CA GLU A 37 4.61 3.81 -4.89
C GLU A 37 4.24 5.05 -5.72
N ALA A 38 3.38 5.91 -5.19
CA ALA A 38 3.00 7.16 -5.84
C ALA A 38 4.19 8.13 -5.97
N ALA A 39 5.02 8.24 -4.94
CA ALA A 39 6.22 9.08 -4.96
C ALA A 39 7.24 8.58 -5.99
N LEU A 40 7.43 7.26 -6.07
CA LEU A 40 8.27 6.63 -7.08
C LEU A 40 7.77 6.98 -8.49
N ALA A 41 6.49 6.79 -8.75
CA ALA A 41 5.88 7.09 -10.04
C ALA A 41 6.02 8.57 -10.42
N ARG A 42 5.78 9.49 -9.49
CA ARG A 42 5.96 10.93 -9.74
C ARG A 42 7.40 11.28 -10.07
N SER A 43 8.35 10.72 -9.35
CA SER A 43 9.78 10.95 -9.59
C SER A 43 10.22 10.42 -10.96
N GLN A 44 9.80 9.22 -11.30
CA GLN A 44 10.09 8.60 -12.59
C GLN A 44 9.44 9.36 -13.76
N SER A 45 8.24 9.88 -13.58
CA SER A 45 7.57 10.73 -14.56
C SER A 45 8.34 12.02 -14.83
N LYS A 46 8.87 12.66 -13.79
CA LYS A 46 9.68 13.88 -13.91
C LYS A 46 10.97 13.62 -14.70
N LEU A 47 11.54 12.44 -14.55
CA LEU A 47 12.78 12.04 -15.23
C LEU A 47 12.53 11.41 -16.60
N ASN A 48 11.29 11.35 -17.07
CA ASN A 48 10.88 10.70 -18.32
C ASN A 48 11.24 9.21 -18.39
N ILE A 49 11.35 8.52 -17.25
CA ILE A 49 11.57 7.07 -17.17
C ILE A 49 10.25 6.34 -17.48
N ILE A 50 9.14 6.90 -17.02
CA ILE A 50 7.78 6.47 -17.38
C ILE A 50 7.01 7.66 -17.98
N PRO A 51 5.89 7.43 -18.67
CA PRO A 51 5.10 8.53 -19.23
C PRO A 51 4.67 9.54 -18.16
N LYS A 52 4.65 10.83 -18.50
CA LYS A 52 4.29 11.90 -17.55
C LYS A 52 2.92 11.69 -16.91
N GLU A 53 1.94 11.28 -17.70
CA GLU A 53 0.57 11.02 -17.20
C GLU A 53 0.52 9.84 -16.23
N ALA A 54 1.43 8.89 -16.34
CA ALA A 54 1.48 7.72 -15.47
C ALA A 54 1.66 8.12 -13.99
N GLY A 55 2.54 9.09 -13.71
CA GLY A 55 2.77 9.58 -12.36
C GLY A 55 1.52 10.15 -11.70
N GLU A 56 0.73 10.91 -12.47
CA GLU A 56 -0.53 11.49 -11.99
C GLU A 56 -1.60 10.41 -11.77
N LYS A 57 -1.78 9.52 -12.73
CA LYS A 57 -2.78 8.45 -12.66
C LYS A 57 -2.50 7.47 -11.54
N ILE A 58 -1.26 7.08 -11.34
CA ILE A 58 -0.86 6.21 -10.22
C ILE A 58 -1.10 6.93 -8.89
N THR A 59 -0.72 8.20 -8.77
CA THR A 59 -0.94 9.00 -7.56
C THR A 59 -2.43 9.12 -7.22
N GLN A 60 -3.28 9.33 -8.20
CA GLN A 60 -4.73 9.42 -8.01
C GLN A 60 -5.32 8.10 -7.50
N ALA A 61 -4.82 6.97 -7.99
CA ALA A 61 -5.28 5.63 -7.59
C ALA A 61 -4.71 5.15 -6.25
N ALA A 62 -3.58 5.70 -5.80
CA ALA A 62 -2.83 5.23 -4.62
C ALA A 62 -3.50 5.63 -3.29
N LYS A 63 -4.72 5.14 -3.08
CA LYS A 63 -5.53 5.36 -1.89
C LYS A 63 -5.93 4.03 -1.27
N VAL A 64 -5.86 3.93 0.05
CA VAL A 64 -6.19 2.71 0.77
C VAL A 64 -7.65 2.25 0.53
N ASP A 65 -8.52 3.18 0.13
CA ASP A 65 -9.93 2.89 -0.17
C ASP A 65 -10.13 1.90 -1.34
N ILE A 66 -9.14 1.75 -2.22
CA ILE A 66 -9.22 0.82 -3.34
C ILE A 66 -8.96 -0.62 -2.94
N ILE A 67 -8.48 -0.88 -1.73
CA ILE A 67 -7.95 -2.18 -1.31
C ILE A 67 -9.09 -3.14 -0.96
N ASP A 68 -9.08 -4.29 -1.61
CA ASP A 68 -9.83 -5.47 -1.20
C ASP A 68 -8.98 -6.25 -0.18
N TRP A 69 -9.30 -6.09 1.10
CA TRP A 69 -8.54 -6.66 2.21
C TRP A 69 -8.51 -8.19 2.20
N LYS A 70 -9.61 -8.83 1.84
CA LYS A 70 -9.68 -10.30 1.77
C LYS A 70 -8.79 -10.84 0.65
N LYS A 71 -8.81 -10.19 -0.49
CA LYS A 71 -7.94 -10.53 -1.62
C LYS A 71 -6.47 -10.32 -1.26
N LEU A 72 -6.16 -9.20 -0.58
CA LEU A 72 -4.82 -8.89 -0.12
C LEU A 72 -4.29 -9.94 0.86
N GLU A 73 -5.09 -10.30 1.87
CA GLU A 73 -4.77 -11.35 2.85
C GLU A 73 -4.48 -12.69 2.16
N LYS A 74 -5.39 -13.13 1.32
CA LYS A 74 -5.26 -14.40 0.61
C LYS A 74 -4.02 -14.46 -0.28
N ARG A 75 -3.77 -13.41 -1.04
CA ARG A 75 -2.60 -13.35 -1.92
C ARG A 75 -1.30 -13.24 -1.13
N THR A 76 -1.30 -12.48 -0.04
CA THR A 76 -0.14 -12.37 0.85
C THR A 76 0.24 -13.73 1.45
N SER A 77 -0.73 -14.54 1.84
CA SER A 77 -0.45 -15.88 2.38
C SER A 77 0.17 -16.83 1.34
N ILE A 78 -0.09 -16.60 0.05
CA ILE A 78 0.49 -17.38 -1.05
C ILE A 78 1.90 -16.87 -1.39
N VAL A 79 2.05 -15.56 -1.53
CA VAL A 79 3.31 -14.91 -1.96
C VAL A 79 4.32 -14.83 -0.82
N GLY A 80 3.87 -14.67 0.42
CA GLY A 80 4.71 -14.57 1.62
C GLY A 80 4.98 -13.14 2.09
N TYR A 81 4.56 -12.12 1.36
CA TYR A 81 4.66 -10.70 1.72
C TYR A 81 3.63 -9.87 0.95
N PRO A 82 3.23 -8.67 1.46
CA PRO A 82 2.06 -7.96 0.93
C PRO A 82 2.33 -7.05 -0.28
N ILE A 83 3.58 -6.72 -0.60
CA ILE A 83 3.88 -5.68 -1.59
C ILE A 83 3.44 -6.07 -3.00
N LEU A 84 3.78 -7.27 -3.47
CA LEU A 84 3.34 -7.72 -4.79
C LEU A 84 1.81 -7.74 -4.93
N PRO A 85 1.06 -8.35 -4.00
CA PRO A 85 -0.41 -8.29 -4.05
C PRO A 85 -0.97 -6.88 -4.00
N LEU A 86 -0.34 -5.97 -3.26
CA LEU A 86 -0.73 -4.56 -3.19
C LEU A 86 -0.54 -3.87 -4.55
N VAL A 87 0.61 -4.07 -5.17
CA VAL A 87 0.92 -3.52 -6.50
C VAL A 87 -0.05 -4.07 -7.56
N GLU A 88 -0.40 -5.34 -7.49
CA GLU A 88 -1.41 -5.94 -8.37
C GLU A 88 -2.74 -5.18 -8.29
N GLN A 89 -3.23 -4.91 -7.07
CA GLN A 89 -4.48 -4.16 -6.87
C GLN A 89 -4.36 -2.71 -7.31
N LEU A 90 -3.25 -2.05 -7.02
CA LEU A 90 -2.99 -0.67 -7.48
C LEU A 90 -3.02 -0.60 -9.00
N SER A 91 -2.30 -1.50 -9.68
CA SER A 91 -2.23 -1.54 -11.14
C SER A 91 -3.61 -1.69 -11.79
N GLU A 92 -4.48 -2.52 -11.21
CA GLU A 92 -5.85 -2.72 -11.69
C GLU A 92 -6.71 -1.46 -11.57
N LYS A 93 -6.42 -0.57 -10.63
CA LYS A 93 -7.19 0.65 -10.35
C LYS A 93 -6.70 1.89 -11.06
N VAL A 94 -5.51 1.85 -11.66
CA VAL A 94 -4.98 2.98 -12.42
C VAL A 94 -5.70 3.08 -13.77
N GLU A 95 -6.21 4.27 -14.06
CA GLU A 95 -6.90 4.54 -15.32
C GLU A 95 -6.01 4.42 -16.55
N GLY A 96 -6.61 4.00 -17.65
CA GLY A 96 -5.93 3.81 -18.93
C GLY A 96 -4.95 2.63 -18.86
N ASN A 97 -3.89 2.71 -19.64
CA ASN A 97 -2.83 1.68 -19.68
C ASN A 97 -1.68 1.99 -18.71
N PHE A 98 -1.85 2.96 -17.83
CA PHE A 98 -0.76 3.44 -16.97
C PHE A 98 -0.47 2.53 -15.78
N GLY A 99 -1.36 1.60 -15.44
CA GLY A 99 -1.15 0.62 -14.38
C GLY A 99 0.08 -0.25 -14.58
N GLN A 100 0.50 -0.49 -15.81
CA GLN A 100 1.72 -1.25 -16.12
C GLN A 100 3.01 -0.58 -15.63
N PHE A 101 2.95 0.71 -15.31
CA PHE A 101 4.12 1.47 -14.83
C PHE A 101 4.18 1.55 -13.30
N CYS A 102 3.25 0.93 -12.58
CA CYS A 102 3.35 0.81 -11.12
C CYS A 102 4.57 -0.02 -10.74
N HIS A 103 5.26 0.40 -9.67
CA HIS A 103 6.40 -0.35 -9.13
C HIS A 103 7.53 -0.55 -10.16
N TRP A 104 7.65 0.36 -11.10
CA TRP A 104 8.58 0.24 -12.23
C TRP A 104 10.04 0.23 -11.77
N GLY A 105 10.73 -0.88 -12.04
CA GLY A 105 12.14 -1.04 -11.66
C GLY A 105 12.40 -1.22 -10.17
N ALA A 106 11.36 -1.30 -9.35
CA ALA A 106 11.49 -1.50 -7.91
C ALA A 106 11.28 -2.96 -7.50
N THR A 107 11.68 -3.27 -6.28
CA THR A 107 11.41 -4.55 -5.63
C THR A 107 10.75 -4.32 -4.28
N THR A 108 10.25 -5.38 -3.65
CA THR A 108 9.59 -5.34 -2.33
C THR A 108 10.43 -4.60 -1.28
N GLN A 109 11.74 -4.77 -1.30
CA GLN A 109 12.65 -4.16 -0.32
C GLN A 109 12.67 -2.62 -0.41
N ASP A 110 12.32 -2.07 -1.56
CA ASP A 110 12.32 -0.62 -1.77
C ASP A 110 11.09 0.08 -1.17
N ILE A 111 10.03 -0.68 -0.91
CA ILE A 111 8.75 -0.18 -0.39
C ILE A 111 8.65 -0.47 1.09
#